data_4ca61d7d00b6e52caa5a1f9f175d7404
#
_entry.id   4ca61d7d00b6e52caa5a1f9f175d7404
#
_cell.length_a   1.000
_cell.length_b   1.000
_cell.length_c   1.000
_cell.angle_alpha   90.00
_cell.angle_beta   90.00
_cell.angle_gamma   90.00
#
_symmetry.space_group_name_H-M   'P 1'
#
loop_
_entity.id
_entity.type
_entity.pdbx_description
1 polymer ?
#
loop_
_entity_poly.entity_id
_entity_poly.type
_entity_poly.pdbx_seq_one_letter_code
_entity_poly.pdbx_strand_id
1 'polypeptide(L)'
;MTKIRTGKLDANAASMDGQYPFFTCSKEPLRISTYSYDCECVLVAGNGDLNVKYYNGKFDAYQRTYIIENNNVEKLYLPYLYYFLETYIEELRKQAIGGVIKYIKICNLSDAVIELPSIEKQKKIVKILKSSKKCLDMRNTQMAFLDGLIKARFVEMFENEIEYNKVKLEEIADIVSGITKGRKTKCGELREVPYMAVSNVKDGYIDWTTVKTILATEDEIIQYKLLPDDVLMTEGGDPDKLGRGAIISLPPKDCIHQNHIFRVRLDETQILPRYFAAYLQSSQAKTYFLRAAKQTTGIASINMSQLRGLPTIVPPIELQLKYSLFSEQVDKSKVVVQKALDEAQILFDSLMQKYFG
;
A
#
# COMPACT_ATOMS: atom_id res chain seq x y z
N MET A 1 -29.07 -26.70 6.04
CA MET A 1 -28.68 -26.02 7.29
C MET A 1 -28.73 -24.50 7.21
N THR A 2 -28.53 -23.96 6.04
CA THR A 2 -28.55 -22.52 5.80
C THR A 2 -29.67 -22.12 4.85
N LYS A 3 -30.12 -20.88 4.92
CA LYS A 3 -31.00 -20.25 3.94
C LYS A 3 -30.19 -19.27 3.15
N ILE A 4 -30.12 -19.46 1.81
CA ILE A 4 -29.38 -18.59 0.90
C ILE A 4 -30.39 -17.79 0.09
N ARG A 5 -30.24 -16.48 0.09
CA ARG A 5 -31.03 -15.53 -0.73
C ARG A 5 -30.12 -14.44 -1.29
N THR A 6 -30.60 -13.66 -2.24
CA THR A 6 -29.89 -12.51 -2.78
C THR A 6 -30.48 -11.21 -2.25
N GLY A 7 -29.69 -10.15 -2.30
CA GLY A 7 -30.20 -8.80 -2.14
C GLY A 7 -31.25 -8.46 -3.21
N LYS A 8 -31.91 -7.33 -3.05
CA LYS A 8 -33.04 -6.92 -3.92
C LYS A 8 -32.79 -5.64 -4.70
N LEU A 9 -31.80 -4.84 -4.24
CA LEU A 9 -31.58 -3.50 -4.76
C LEU A 9 -30.53 -3.48 -5.87
N ASP A 10 -30.60 -2.45 -6.71
CA ASP A 10 -29.52 -2.12 -7.66
C ASP A 10 -28.36 -1.44 -6.93
N ALA A 11 -27.15 -1.50 -7.52
CA ALA A 11 -25.95 -0.89 -6.94
C ALA A 11 -26.07 0.63 -6.78
N ASN A 12 -26.89 1.28 -7.59
CA ASN A 12 -27.17 2.73 -7.56
C ASN A 12 -28.06 3.17 -6.40
N ALA A 13 -28.58 2.24 -5.58
CA ALA A 13 -29.42 2.56 -4.41
C ALA A 13 -28.60 3.15 -3.24
N ALA A 14 -27.29 3.20 -3.33
CA ALA A 14 -26.42 3.78 -2.31
C ALA A 14 -26.70 5.28 -2.10
N SER A 15 -26.65 5.72 -0.85
CA SER A 15 -26.80 7.12 -0.43
C SER A 15 -25.63 7.51 0.47
N MET A 16 -24.93 8.62 0.20
CA MET A 16 -23.79 9.06 1.01
C MET A 16 -24.14 9.30 2.48
N ASP A 17 -25.34 9.79 2.75
CA ASP A 17 -25.84 10.12 4.11
C ASP A 17 -26.66 8.98 4.74
N GLY A 18 -26.59 7.78 4.17
CA GLY A 18 -27.36 6.62 4.64
C GLY A 18 -26.95 6.19 6.05
N GLN A 19 -27.94 5.75 6.85
CA GLN A 19 -27.72 5.30 8.24
C GLN A 19 -27.31 3.83 8.32
N TYR A 20 -27.68 3.01 7.32
CA TYR A 20 -27.46 1.56 7.32
C TYR A 20 -26.38 1.16 6.32
N PRO A 21 -25.65 0.05 6.57
CA PRO A 21 -24.76 -0.50 5.58
C PRO A 21 -25.54 -1.06 4.38
N PHE A 22 -24.98 -0.80 3.19
CA PHE A 22 -25.44 -1.37 1.94
C PHE A 22 -24.35 -2.27 1.36
N PHE A 23 -24.60 -3.58 1.42
CA PHE A 23 -23.64 -4.59 1.00
C PHE A 23 -23.75 -4.84 -0.51
N THR A 24 -22.74 -4.40 -1.23
CA THR A 24 -22.53 -4.69 -2.66
C THR A 24 -21.44 -5.76 -2.82
N CYS A 25 -20.95 -5.94 -4.06
CA CYS A 25 -19.82 -6.82 -4.32
C CYS A 25 -18.45 -6.20 -4.00
N SER A 26 -18.39 -4.91 -3.60
CA SER A 26 -17.14 -4.29 -3.11
C SER A 26 -16.74 -4.83 -1.73
N LYS A 27 -15.45 -4.72 -1.39
CA LYS A 27 -14.96 -5.17 -0.06
C LYS A 27 -15.60 -4.38 1.07
N GLU A 28 -15.63 -3.05 0.93
CA GLU A 28 -16.25 -2.18 1.92
C GLU A 28 -17.74 -1.96 1.61
N PRO A 29 -18.61 -1.96 2.62
CA PRO A 29 -20.01 -1.65 2.44
C PRO A 29 -20.20 -0.16 2.10
N LEU A 30 -21.15 0.12 1.23
CA LEU A 30 -21.66 1.46 1.01
C LEU A 30 -22.67 1.83 2.10
N ARG A 31 -23.32 2.97 1.95
CA ARG A 31 -24.38 3.46 2.85
C ARG A 31 -25.72 3.52 2.13
N ILE A 32 -26.82 3.38 2.91
CA ILE A 32 -28.19 3.50 2.40
C ILE A 32 -29.12 4.01 3.51
N SER A 33 -30.20 4.71 3.13
CA SER A 33 -31.14 5.31 4.10
C SER A 33 -32.18 4.32 4.64
N THR A 34 -32.39 3.19 3.99
CA THR A 34 -33.37 2.15 4.35
C THR A 34 -32.69 0.84 4.69
N TYR A 35 -33.45 -0.09 5.26
CA TYR A 35 -33.02 -1.47 5.44
C TYR A 35 -34.16 -2.44 5.11
N SER A 36 -33.84 -3.53 4.47
CA SER A 36 -34.78 -4.63 4.17
C SER A 36 -34.48 -5.90 4.98
N TYR A 37 -33.33 -5.94 5.65
CA TYR A 37 -32.84 -7.08 6.41
C TYR A 37 -32.43 -6.66 7.81
N ASP A 38 -32.76 -7.49 8.81
CA ASP A 38 -32.32 -7.34 10.20
C ASP A 38 -32.02 -8.75 10.71
N CYS A 39 -30.79 -9.21 10.53
CA CYS A 39 -30.40 -10.58 10.86
C CYS A 39 -28.90 -10.76 11.01
N GLU A 40 -28.49 -11.86 11.63
CA GLU A 40 -27.13 -12.36 11.60
C GLU A 40 -26.92 -13.18 10.33
N CYS A 41 -25.94 -12.83 9.51
CA CYS A 41 -25.70 -13.48 8.21
C CYS A 41 -24.22 -13.46 7.79
N VAL A 42 -23.91 -14.36 6.86
CA VAL A 42 -22.70 -14.25 6.04
C VAL A 42 -23.10 -13.74 4.65
N LEU A 43 -22.40 -12.74 4.17
CA LEU A 43 -22.62 -12.11 2.87
C LEU A 43 -21.49 -12.52 1.92
N VAL A 44 -21.85 -12.98 0.72
CA VAL A 44 -20.88 -13.36 -0.32
C VAL A 44 -21.13 -12.55 -1.57
N ALA A 45 -20.09 -11.89 -2.07
CA ALA A 45 -20.16 -11.21 -3.35
C ALA A 45 -20.38 -12.21 -4.48
N GLY A 46 -21.42 -12.01 -5.30
CA GLY A 46 -21.79 -12.94 -6.37
C GLY A 46 -21.14 -12.67 -7.70
N ASN A 47 -20.47 -11.52 -7.89
CA ASN A 47 -19.74 -11.16 -9.10
C ASN A 47 -18.55 -10.25 -8.81
N GLY A 48 -17.69 -10.05 -9.82
CA GLY A 48 -16.49 -9.22 -9.70
C GLY A 48 -15.42 -9.83 -8.80
N ASP A 49 -14.86 -9.04 -7.88
CA ASP A 49 -13.91 -9.54 -6.88
C ASP A 49 -14.67 -10.21 -5.73
N LEU A 50 -14.75 -11.54 -5.80
CA LEU A 50 -15.46 -12.34 -4.80
C LEU A 50 -14.84 -12.11 -3.42
N ASN A 51 -15.70 -11.82 -2.45
CA ASN A 51 -15.33 -11.61 -1.05
C ASN A 51 -16.44 -12.05 -0.12
N VAL A 52 -16.10 -12.29 1.14
CA VAL A 52 -17.03 -12.75 2.18
C VAL A 52 -17.06 -11.72 3.31
N LYS A 53 -18.23 -11.49 3.88
CA LYS A 53 -18.42 -10.61 5.04
C LYS A 53 -19.34 -11.28 6.07
N TYR A 54 -19.08 -11.03 7.33
CA TYR A 54 -19.99 -11.39 8.41
C TYR A 54 -20.65 -10.12 8.94
N TYR A 55 -21.96 -10.16 9.13
CA TYR A 55 -22.70 -9.04 9.67
C TYR A 55 -23.87 -9.50 10.56
N ASN A 56 -24.18 -8.67 11.57
CA ASN A 56 -25.33 -8.86 12.42
C ASN A 56 -26.00 -7.51 12.68
N GLY A 57 -27.24 -7.35 12.23
CA GLY A 57 -28.03 -6.12 12.38
C GLY A 57 -28.80 -5.73 11.13
N LYS A 58 -29.16 -4.44 11.05
CA LYS A 58 -29.97 -3.85 9.99
C LYS A 58 -29.13 -3.45 8.79
N PHE A 59 -29.51 -3.89 7.57
CA PHE A 59 -28.78 -3.60 6.33
C PHE A 59 -29.66 -3.75 5.11
N ASP A 60 -29.13 -3.31 3.98
CA ASP A 60 -29.63 -3.68 2.65
C ASP A 60 -28.51 -4.30 1.79
N ALA A 61 -28.90 -5.00 0.72
CA ALA A 61 -27.95 -5.70 -0.12
C ALA A 61 -28.29 -5.59 -1.61
N TYR A 62 -27.25 -5.50 -2.42
CA TYR A 62 -27.30 -5.54 -3.87
C TYR A 62 -27.77 -6.91 -4.37
N GLN A 63 -28.55 -6.94 -5.45
CA GLN A 63 -29.13 -8.15 -6.04
C GLN A 63 -28.10 -9.25 -6.42
N ARG A 64 -26.81 -8.93 -6.53
CA ARG A 64 -25.72 -9.89 -6.78
C ARG A 64 -24.94 -10.24 -5.48
N THR A 65 -25.42 -9.84 -4.33
CA THR A 65 -24.86 -10.24 -3.03
C THR A 65 -25.70 -11.35 -2.45
N TYR A 66 -25.09 -12.50 -2.18
CA TYR A 66 -25.76 -13.61 -1.49
C TYR A 66 -25.76 -13.36 0.01
N ILE A 67 -26.90 -13.61 0.64
CA ILE A 67 -27.15 -13.50 2.07
C ILE A 67 -27.41 -14.90 2.59
N ILE A 68 -26.55 -15.39 3.49
CA ILE A 68 -26.58 -16.73 4.05
C ILE A 68 -26.93 -16.64 5.54
N GLU A 69 -28.10 -17.10 5.88
CA GLU A 69 -28.60 -17.15 7.26
C GLU A 69 -28.53 -18.59 7.79
N ASN A 70 -28.39 -18.72 9.08
CA ASN A 70 -28.38 -20.02 9.76
C ASN A 70 -29.79 -20.47 10.12
N ASN A 71 -30.20 -21.65 9.65
CA ASN A 71 -31.48 -22.29 9.99
C ASN A 71 -31.37 -23.37 11.08
N ASN A 72 -30.15 -23.63 11.59
CA ASN A 72 -29.91 -24.65 12.60
C ASN A 72 -28.76 -24.25 13.53
N VAL A 73 -29.11 -23.46 14.54
CA VAL A 73 -28.15 -22.90 15.52
C VAL A 73 -27.54 -23.97 16.44
N GLU A 74 -28.12 -25.15 16.52
CA GLU A 74 -27.59 -26.26 17.32
C GLU A 74 -26.43 -26.97 16.62
N LYS A 75 -26.40 -26.93 15.29
CA LYS A 75 -25.38 -27.62 14.47
C LYS A 75 -24.35 -26.70 13.84
N LEU A 76 -24.72 -25.45 13.53
CA LEU A 76 -23.87 -24.51 12.84
C LEU A 76 -23.72 -23.20 13.63
N TYR A 77 -22.50 -22.80 13.90
CA TYR A 77 -22.15 -21.47 14.39
C TYR A 77 -21.79 -20.56 13.22
N LEU A 78 -22.57 -19.52 12.97
CA LEU A 78 -22.47 -18.72 11.75
C LEU A 78 -21.09 -18.08 11.53
N PRO A 79 -20.35 -17.58 12.56
CA PRO A 79 -18.97 -17.14 12.38
C PRO A 79 -17.98 -18.26 11.96
N TYR A 80 -18.30 -19.53 12.22
CA TYR A 80 -17.52 -20.65 11.72
C TYR A 80 -17.71 -20.83 10.21
N LEU A 81 -18.94 -20.69 9.71
CA LEU A 81 -19.24 -20.66 8.28
C LEU A 81 -18.56 -19.48 7.59
N TYR A 82 -18.48 -18.32 8.22
CA TYR A 82 -17.75 -17.17 7.67
C TYR A 82 -16.29 -17.51 7.36
N TYR A 83 -15.56 -18.08 8.32
CA TYR A 83 -14.15 -18.45 8.09
C TYR A 83 -13.98 -19.57 7.05
N PHE A 84 -14.88 -20.55 7.04
CA PHE A 84 -14.89 -21.55 5.97
C PHE A 84 -15.06 -20.90 4.59
N LEU A 85 -16.02 -20.01 4.43
CA LEU A 85 -16.28 -19.34 3.15
C LEU A 85 -15.13 -18.39 2.75
N GLU A 86 -14.41 -17.79 3.68
CA GLU A 86 -13.18 -17.04 3.38
C GLU A 86 -12.11 -17.94 2.72
N THR A 87 -11.96 -19.17 3.18
CA THR A 87 -11.05 -20.14 2.52
C THR A 87 -11.65 -20.66 1.21
N TYR A 88 -12.96 -20.95 1.20
CA TYR A 88 -13.67 -21.50 0.03
C TYR A 88 -13.76 -20.51 -1.14
N ILE A 89 -13.48 -19.23 -0.92
CA ILE A 89 -13.53 -18.19 -1.96
C ILE A 89 -12.63 -18.51 -3.16
N GLU A 90 -11.49 -19.17 -2.95
CA GLU A 90 -10.59 -19.59 -4.03
C GLU A 90 -11.23 -20.66 -4.91
N GLU A 91 -11.99 -21.57 -4.31
CA GLU A 91 -12.75 -22.57 -5.07
C GLU A 91 -13.90 -21.91 -5.82
N LEU A 92 -14.61 -20.96 -5.21
CA LEU A 92 -15.63 -20.16 -5.89
C LEU A 92 -15.06 -19.37 -7.08
N ARG A 93 -13.83 -18.85 -6.98
CA ARG A 93 -13.15 -18.19 -8.11
C ARG A 93 -12.89 -19.12 -9.29
N LYS A 94 -12.53 -20.38 -9.04
CA LYS A 94 -12.35 -21.40 -10.09
C LYS A 94 -13.67 -21.77 -10.76
N GLN A 95 -14.75 -21.85 -9.98
CA GLN A 95 -16.10 -22.19 -10.45
C GLN A 95 -16.83 -21.02 -11.11
N ALA A 96 -16.33 -19.79 -10.96
CA ALA A 96 -16.95 -18.59 -11.52
C ALA A 96 -16.95 -18.60 -13.05
N ILE A 97 -18.09 -18.27 -13.64
CA ILE A 97 -18.32 -18.22 -15.09
C ILE A 97 -18.53 -16.77 -15.56
N GLY A 98 -18.40 -16.53 -16.85
CA GLY A 98 -18.57 -15.21 -17.48
C GLY A 98 -17.30 -14.73 -18.19
N GLY A 99 -17.44 -13.70 -19.02
CA GLY A 99 -16.35 -13.10 -19.80
C GLY A 99 -15.60 -12.03 -19.01
N VAL A 100 -15.95 -10.76 -19.23
CA VAL A 100 -15.28 -9.61 -18.60
C VAL A 100 -15.54 -9.56 -17.07
N ILE A 101 -16.79 -9.80 -16.66
CA ILE A 101 -17.15 -9.87 -15.25
C ILE A 101 -17.54 -11.30 -14.93
N LYS A 102 -16.73 -11.98 -14.11
CA LYS A 102 -17.03 -13.32 -13.61
C LYS A 102 -18.07 -13.26 -12.50
N TYR A 103 -18.93 -14.29 -12.44
CA TYR A 103 -19.95 -14.43 -11.38
C TYR A 103 -20.14 -15.88 -10.98
N ILE A 104 -20.63 -16.07 -9.76
CA ILE A 104 -21.02 -17.38 -9.21
C ILE A 104 -22.56 -17.52 -9.21
N LYS A 105 -23.03 -18.76 -9.23
CA LYS A 105 -24.44 -19.12 -9.06
C LYS A 105 -24.69 -19.57 -7.63
N ILE A 106 -25.96 -19.59 -7.22
CA ILE A 106 -26.37 -20.07 -5.90
C ILE A 106 -25.94 -21.52 -5.65
N CYS A 107 -25.92 -22.38 -6.67
CA CYS A 107 -25.47 -23.76 -6.57
C CYS A 107 -23.99 -23.86 -6.14
N ASN A 108 -23.12 -22.95 -6.57
CA ASN A 108 -21.72 -22.95 -6.12
C ASN A 108 -21.58 -22.78 -4.59
N LEU A 109 -22.56 -22.11 -3.96
CA LEU A 109 -22.60 -21.95 -2.49
C LEU A 109 -23.38 -23.08 -1.83
N SER A 110 -24.50 -23.54 -2.42
CA SER A 110 -25.33 -24.60 -1.82
C SER A 110 -24.68 -25.98 -1.86
N ASP A 111 -23.82 -26.21 -2.82
CA ASP A 111 -23.11 -27.48 -3.03
C ASP A 111 -21.76 -27.52 -2.27
N ALA A 112 -21.38 -26.42 -1.62
CA ALA A 112 -20.19 -26.37 -0.78
C ALA A 112 -20.32 -27.34 0.41
N VAL A 113 -19.32 -28.19 0.57
CA VAL A 113 -19.26 -29.17 1.66
C VAL A 113 -18.37 -28.63 2.77
N ILE A 114 -18.89 -28.54 3.97
CA ILE A 114 -18.18 -28.11 5.17
C ILE A 114 -18.20 -29.20 6.24
N GLU A 115 -17.05 -29.46 6.86
CA GLU A 115 -17.00 -30.30 8.04
C GLU A 115 -17.60 -29.56 9.24
N LEU A 116 -18.51 -30.24 9.96
CA LEU A 116 -19.20 -29.67 11.12
C LEU A 116 -18.82 -30.43 12.39
N PRO A 117 -17.74 -30.01 13.08
CA PRO A 117 -17.48 -30.51 14.42
C PRO A 117 -18.58 -30.01 15.40
N SER A 118 -18.54 -30.49 16.64
CA SER A 118 -19.51 -30.04 17.66
C SER A 118 -19.52 -28.49 17.76
N ILE A 119 -20.67 -27.93 18.12
CA ILE A 119 -20.85 -26.47 18.24
C ILE A 119 -19.81 -25.85 19.20
N GLU A 120 -19.45 -26.55 20.25
CA GLU A 120 -18.42 -26.15 21.21
C GLU A 120 -17.05 -26.02 20.54
N LYS A 121 -16.71 -26.99 19.66
CA LYS A 121 -15.47 -26.99 18.92
C LYS A 121 -15.45 -25.87 17.87
N GLN A 122 -16.57 -25.63 17.15
CA GLN A 122 -16.71 -24.49 16.22
C GLN A 122 -16.45 -23.16 16.94
N LYS A 123 -17.08 -22.94 18.11
CA LYS A 123 -16.87 -21.72 18.92
C LYS A 123 -15.42 -21.55 19.36
N LYS A 124 -14.74 -22.64 19.76
CA LYS A 124 -13.31 -22.61 20.12
C LYS A 124 -12.44 -22.22 18.94
N ILE A 125 -12.66 -22.81 17.77
CA ILE A 125 -11.96 -22.49 16.52
C ILE A 125 -12.11 -21.00 16.19
N VAL A 126 -13.35 -20.52 16.17
CA VAL A 126 -13.64 -19.10 15.88
C VAL A 126 -12.97 -18.16 16.88
N LYS A 127 -12.94 -18.53 18.18
CA LYS A 127 -12.25 -17.73 19.20
C LYS A 127 -10.75 -17.61 18.92
N ILE A 128 -10.11 -18.71 18.52
CA ILE A 128 -8.67 -18.71 18.15
C ILE A 128 -8.44 -17.82 16.93
N LEU A 129 -9.22 -18.01 15.85
CA LEU A 129 -9.08 -17.24 14.61
C LEU A 129 -9.35 -15.75 14.82
N LYS A 130 -10.38 -15.38 15.58
CA LYS A 130 -10.66 -13.98 15.96
C LYS A 130 -9.49 -13.36 16.73
N SER A 131 -8.89 -14.11 17.67
CA SER A 131 -7.75 -13.62 18.43
C SER A 131 -6.51 -13.41 17.54
N SER A 132 -6.23 -14.35 16.62
CA SER A 132 -5.14 -14.23 15.67
C SER A 132 -5.37 -13.06 14.69
N LYS A 133 -6.59 -12.90 14.16
CA LYS A 133 -6.96 -11.77 13.29
C LYS A 133 -6.80 -10.43 14.00
N LYS A 134 -7.26 -10.34 15.25
CA LYS A 134 -7.08 -9.14 16.08
C LYS A 134 -5.60 -8.79 16.27
N CYS A 135 -4.73 -9.79 16.43
CA CYS A 135 -3.29 -9.56 16.52
C CYS A 135 -2.75 -8.93 15.23
N LEU A 136 -3.14 -9.44 14.05
CA LEU A 136 -2.79 -8.86 12.75
C LEU A 136 -3.25 -7.41 12.62
N ASP A 137 -4.51 -7.13 12.94
CA ASP A 137 -5.07 -5.79 12.85
C ASP A 137 -4.36 -4.80 13.79
N MET A 138 -4.00 -5.26 14.99
CA MET A 138 -3.21 -4.45 15.94
C MET A 138 -1.80 -4.14 15.41
N ARG A 139 -1.12 -5.11 14.76
CA ARG A 139 0.20 -4.87 14.17
C ARG A 139 0.14 -3.92 12.98
N ASN A 140 -0.87 -4.06 12.12
CA ASN A 140 -1.10 -3.11 11.02
C ASN A 140 -1.36 -1.69 11.55
N THR A 141 -2.17 -1.56 12.59
CA THR A 141 -2.40 -0.28 13.27
C THR A 141 -1.12 0.28 13.85
N GLN A 142 -0.29 -0.55 14.48
CA GLN A 142 1.00 -0.15 15.04
C GLN A 142 1.95 0.37 13.95
N MET A 143 2.00 -0.28 12.77
CA MET A 143 2.79 0.22 11.63
C MET A 143 2.32 1.61 11.19
N ALA A 144 1.01 1.79 11.02
CA ALA A 144 0.45 3.10 10.65
C ALA A 144 0.75 4.20 11.68
N PHE A 145 0.74 3.86 12.96
CA PHE A 145 1.15 4.80 14.03
C PHE A 145 2.63 5.19 13.94
N LEU A 146 3.52 4.24 13.67
CA LEU A 146 4.95 4.53 13.53
C LEU A 146 5.21 5.44 12.32
N ASP A 147 4.53 5.24 11.19
CA ASP A 147 4.59 6.13 10.03
C ASP A 147 4.05 7.53 10.36
N GLY A 148 2.94 7.59 11.06
CA GLY A 148 2.35 8.85 11.55
C GLY A 148 3.28 9.61 12.50
N LEU A 149 4.01 8.90 13.35
CA LEU A 149 4.92 9.46 14.34
C LEU A 149 6.11 10.19 13.68
N ILE A 150 6.69 9.59 12.62
CA ILE A 150 7.78 10.23 11.85
C ILE A 150 7.28 11.54 11.23
N LYS A 151 6.10 11.52 10.61
CA LYS A 151 5.49 12.70 9.99
C LYS A 151 5.17 13.79 11.02
N ALA A 152 4.54 13.42 12.12
CA ALA A 152 4.19 14.36 13.18
C ALA A 152 5.43 15.02 13.78
N ARG A 153 6.52 14.26 13.98
CA ARG A 153 7.79 14.80 14.47
C ARG A 153 8.42 15.79 13.51
N PHE A 154 8.33 15.53 12.20
CA PHE A 154 8.81 16.47 11.19
C PHE A 154 8.04 17.79 11.25
N VAL A 155 6.71 17.72 11.29
CA VAL A 155 5.85 18.92 11.39
C VAL A 155 6.14 19.71 12.65
N GLU A 156 6.24 19.03 13.82
CA GLU A 156 6.56 19.65 15.10
C GLU A 156 7.90 20.41 15.08
N MET A 157 8.92 19.80 14.45
CA MET A 157 10.28 20.38 14.47
C MET A 157 10.51 21.44 13.40
N PHE A 158 9.81 21.39 12.25
CA PHE A 158 10.21 22.16 11.07
C PHE A 158 9.07 22.91 10.35
N GLU A 159 7.81 22.62 10.61
CA GLU A 159 6.69 23.30 9.94
C GLU A 159 5.95 24.31 10.87
N ASN A 160 6.16 24.26 12.18
CA ASN A 160 5.49 25.15 13.13
C ASN A 160 6.29 26.45 13.34
N GLU A 161 5.78 27.55 12.83
CA GLU A 161 6.10 28.97 13.15
C GLU A 161 7.58 29.42 13.07
N ILE A 162 8.50 28.56 12.71
CA ILE A 162 9.92 28.92 12.61
C ILE A 162 10.26 29.24 11.15
N GLU A 163 10.67 30.48 10.88
CA GLU A 163 11.22 30.86 9.59
C GLU A 163 12.68 30.42 9.51
N TYR A 164 12.92 29.31 8.80
CA TYR A 164 14.25 28.89 8.42
C TYR A 164 14.68 29.50 7.09
N ASN A 165 15.97 29.61 6.87
CA ASN A 165 16.52 30.02 5.58
C ASN A 165 16.12 29.05 4.48
N LYS A 166 15.76 29.59 3.31
CA LYS A 166 15.39 28.82 2.11
C LYS A 166 16.43 29.05 1.04
N VAL A 167 16.97 27.98 0.54
CA VAL A 167 17.92 27.97 -0.58
C VAL A 167 17.35 27.14 -1.73
N LYS A 168 17.84 27.33 -2.95
CA LYS A 168 17.47 26.43 -4.03
C LYS A 168 18.20 25.08 -3.86
N LEU A 169 17.54 24.00 -4.24
CA LEU A 169 18.14 22.66 -4.12
C LEU A 169 19.48 22.54 -4.87
N GLU A 170 19.63 23.21 -6.01
CA GLU A 170 20.88 23.24 -6.78
C GLU A 170 22.09 23.84 -6.03
N GLU A 171 21.85 24.61 -4.99
CA GLU A 171 22.91 25.25 -4.18
C GLU A 171 23.50 24.28 -3.12
N ILE A 172 22.76 23.20 -2.80
CA ILE A 172 23.08 22.26 -1.72
C ILE A 172 23.10 20.80 -2.17
N ALA A 173 22.99 20.54 -3.49
CA ALA A 173 22.95 19.18 -4.03
C ALA A 173 23.51 19.08 -5.45
N ASP A 174 24.18 17.96 -5.75
CA ASP A 174 24.44 17.51 -7.12
C ASP A 174 23.24 16.71 -7.64
N ILE A 175 22.64 17.20 -8.74
CA ILE A 175 21.41 16.62 -9.28
C ILE A 175 21.67 16.14 -10.71
N VAL A 176 21.49 14.84 -10.92
CA VAL A 176 21.76 14.18 -12.21
C VAL A 176 20.54 13.35 -12.63
N SER A 177 20.15 13.49 -13.91
CA SER A 177 19.23 12.58 -14.58
C SER A 177 20.03 11.41 -15.15
N GLY A 178 19.48 10.20 -15.05
CA GLY A 178 20.21 8.99 -15.41
C GLY A 178 20.29 8.71 -16.93
N ILE A 179 20.57 7.47 -17.24
CA ILE A 179 20.86 7.01 -18.60
C ILE A 179 19.58 6.63 -19.38
N THR A 180 19.51 6.99 -20.67
CA THR A 180 18.39 6.64 -21.53
C THR A 180 18.55 5.21 -22.07
N LYS A 181 17.53 4.37 -21.87
CA LYS A 181 17.50 3.02 -22.44
C LYS A 181 17.37 3.08 -23.97
N GLY A 182 18.14 2.24 -24.67
CA GLY A 182 18.10 2.18 -26.15
C GLY A 182 18.83 3.32 -26.85
N ARG A 183 19.63 4.13 -26.12
CA ARG A 183 20.49 5.14 -26.71
C ARG A 183 21.57 4.51 -27.62
N LYS A 184 22.04 5.27 -28.58
CA LYS A 184 23.25 4.90 -29.35
C LYS A 184 24.45 5.01 -28.41
N THR A 185 25.07 3.88 -28.10
CA THR A 185 26.30 3.83 -27.29
C THR A 185 27.46 4.35 -28.12
N LYS A 186 28.29 5.24 -27.56
CA LYS A 186 29.58 5.64 -28.15
C LYS A 186 30.48 4.41 -28.17
N CYS A 187 31.42 4.35 -29.12
CA CYS A 187 32.45 3.32 -29.17
C CYS A 187 33.19 3.25 -27.83
N GLY A 188 33.20 2.08 -27.22
CA GLY A 188 33.83 1.81 -25.93
C GLY A 188 33.50 0.40 -25.47
N GLU A 189 34.27 -0.12 -24.54
CA GLU A 189 34.00 -1.39 -23.90
C GLU A 189 32.74 -1.25 -23.03
N LEU A 190 31.78 -2.13 -23.23
CA LEU A 190 30.50 -2.11 -22.53
C LEU A 190 30.50 -3.18 -21.44
N ARG A 191 30.13 -2.77 -20.25
CA ARG A 191 29.94 -3.67 -19.09
C ARG A 191 28.49 -3.69 -18.67
N GLU A 192 28.00 -4.87 -18.32
CA GLU A 192 26.66 -5.05 -17.78
C GLU A 192 26.64 -4.66 -16.30
N VAL A 193 25.72 -3.76 -15.93
CA VAL A 193 25.57 -3.24 -14.56
C VAL A 193 24.12 -3.20 -14.13
N PRO A 194 23.82 -3.26 -12.82
CA PRO A 194 22.48 -3.07 -12.31
C PRO A 194 21.90 -1.70 -12.71
N TYR A 195 20.60 -1.68 -13.04
CA TYR A 195 19.91 -0.54 -13.60
C TYR A 195 18.59 -0.29 -12.90
N MET A 196 18.52 0.80 -12.14
CA MET A 196 17.34 1.25 -11.40
C MET A 196 16.33 1.88 -12.36
N ALA A 197 15.14 1.30 -12.45
CA ALA A 197 14.03 1.83 -13.23
C ALA A 197 13.04 2.61 -12.34
N VAL A 198 12.19 3.45 -12.95
CA VAL A 198 11.15 4.22 -12.23
C VAL A 198 10.27 3.34 -11.35
N SER A 199 9.97 2.13 -11.81
CA SER A 199 9.16 1.16 -11.05
C SER A 199 9.78 0.71 -9.73
N ASN A 200 11.10 0.85 -9.57
CA ASN A 200 11.83 0.49 -8.36
C ASN A 200 11.77 1.59 -7.28
N VAL A 201 11.56 2.86 -7.67
CA VAL A 201 11.48 3.98 -6.73
C VAL A 201 10.05 4.11 -6.23
N LYS A 202 9.82 3.78 -4.97
CA LYS A 202 8.52 3.87 -4.30
C LYS A 202 8.48 5.11 -3.40
N ASP A 203 7.35 5.32 -2.75
CA ASP A 203 7.22 6.39 -1.76
C ASP A 203 7.92 5.98 -0.46
N GLY A 204 9.08 6.59 -0.21
CA GLY A 204 9.89 6.36 0.99
C GLY A 204 10.76 5.09 1.00
N TYR A 205 10.74 4.24 -0.04
CA TYR A 205 11.62 3.07 -0.11
C TYR A 205 12.00 2.67 -1.54
N ILE A 206 13.05 1.86 -1.68
CA ILE A 206 13.51 1.31 -2.95
C ILE A 206 13.13 -0.18 -3.01
N ASP A 207 12.48 -0.58 -4.11
CA ASP A 207 12.19 -1.97 -4.41
C ASP A 207 13.36 -2.60 -5.18
N TRP A 208 14.20 -3.35 -4.49
CA TRP A 208 15.36 -4.03 -5.06
C TRP A 208 15.02 -5.36 -5.75
N THR A 209 13.82 -5.88 -5.61
CA THR A 209 13.46 -7.24 -6.07
C THR A 209 13.41 -7.38 -7.60
N THR A 210 13.19 -6.28 -8.31
CA THR A 210 12.97 -6.26 -9.76
C THR A 210 14.00 -5.42 -10.52
N VAL A 211 15.18 -5.17 -9.93
CA VAL A 211 16.26 -4.42 -10.58
C VAL A 211 16.77 -5.20 -11.79
N LYS A 212 16.82 -4.51 -12.93
CA LYS A 212 17.28 -5.05 -14.22
C LYS A 212 18.74 -4.71 -14.43
N THR A 213 19.30 -5.15 -15.56
CA THR A 213 20.65 -4.79 -15.98
C THR A 213 20.62 -3.99 -17.28
N ILE A 214 21.70 -3.26 -17.55
CA ILE A 214 21.92 -2.51 -18.78
C ILE A 214 23.41 -2.53 -19.13
N LEU A 215 23.72 -2.46 -20.43
CA LEU A 215 25.10 -2.25 -20.90
C LEU A 215 25.45 -0.77 -20.83
N ALA A 216 26.59 -0.44 -20.19
CA ALA A 216 27.08 0.92 -20.03
C ALA A 216 28.63 0.99 -20.17
N THR A 217 29.15 2.14 -20.60
CA THR A 217 30.58 2.42 -20.59
C THR A 217 31.05 2.79 -19.18
N GLU A 218 32.36 2.73 -18.92
CA GLU A 218 32.88 3.12 -17.60
C GLU A 218 32.59 4.60 -17.29
N ASP A 219 32.63 5.49 -18.28
CA ASP A 219 32.29 6.91 -18.08
C ASP A 219 30.83 7.09 -17.67
N GLU A 220 29.93 6.35 -18.29
CA GLU A 220 28.50 6.35 -17.92
C GLU A 220 28.26 5.78 -16.52
N ILE A 221 29.02 4.73 -16.17
CA ILE A 221 28.94 4.16 -14.84
C ILE A 221 29.40 5.16 -13.79
N ILE A 222 30.52 5.79 -13.99
CA ILE A 222 31.05 6.83 -13.08
C ILE A 222 30.05 7.98 -12.92
N GLN A 223 29.50 8.45 -14.04
CA GLN A 223 28.55 9.58 -14.04
C GLN A 223 27.24 9.28 -13.34
N TYR A 224 26.66 8.08 -13.55
CA TYR A 224 25.31 7.74 -13.10
C TYR A 224 25.27 6.79 -11.89
N LYS A 225 26.43 6.46 -11.33
CA LYS A 225 26.56 5.57 -10.17
C LYS A 225 25.78 6.09 -8.97
N LEU A 226 25.04 5.17 -8.38
CA LEU A 226 24.31 5.37 -7.14
C LEU A 226 25.21 5.04 -5.95
N LEU A 227 25.18 5.89 -4.93
CA LEU A 227 25.92 5.73 -3.68
C LEU A 227 24.91 5.64 -2.51
N PRO A 228 25.35 5.11 -1.35
CA PRO A 228 24.57 5.27 -0.12
C PRO A 228 24.23 6.75 0.12
N ASP A 229 23.08 6.99 0.71
CA ASP A 229 22.53 8.31 1.05
C ASP A 229 22.12 9.20 -0.14
N ASP A 230 22.30 8.74 -1.40
CA ASP A 230 21.65 9.39 -2.54
C ASP A 230 20.10 9.32 -2.38
N VAL A 231 19.42 10.42 -2.65
CA VAL A 231 17.96 10.47 -2.70
C VAL A 231 17.52 10.35 -4.17
N LEU A 232 16.75 9.29 -4.47
CA LEU A 232 16.17 9.12 -5.80
C LEU A 232 14.77 9.69 -5.86
N MET A 233 14.47 10.43 -6.92
CA MET A 233 13.14 11.00 -7.16
C MET A 233 12.67 10.64 -8.57
N THR A 234 11.37 10.37 -8.73
CA THR A 234 10.80 10.13 -10.06
C THR A 234 10.39 11.44 -10.73
N GLU A 235 10.62 11.54 -12.04
CA GLU A 235 10.25 12.70 -12.86
C GLU A 235 8.74 12.96 -12.88
N GLY A 236 7.93 11.90 -12.87
CA GLY A 236 6.49 12.04 -12.99
C GLY A 236 5.71 10.85 -12.46
N GLY A 237 4.39 11.02 -12.47
CA GLY A 237 3.42 10.03 -12.04
C GLY A 237 2.04 10.65 -11.88
N ASP A 238 1.18 10.00 -11.11
CA ASP A 238 -0.09 10.59 -10.71
C ASP A 238 0.16 11.89 -9.92
N PRO A 239 -0.68 12.91 -10.03
CA PRO A 239 -0.47 14.22 -9.39
C PRO A 239 -0.21 14.15 -7.87
N ASP A 240 -0.84 13.20 -7.18
CA ASP A 240 -0.66 12.95 -5.75
C ASP A 240 0.69 12.32 -5.39
N LYS A 241 1.42 11.81 -6.39
CA LYS A 241 2.72 11.15 -6.25
C LYS A 241 3.93 12.00 -6.70
N LEU A 242 3.68 13.26 -7.07
CA LEU A 242 4.76 14.17 -7.44
C LEU A 242 5.74 14.40 -6.29
N GLY A 243 7.03 14.47 -6.64
CA GLY A 243 8.10 14.61 -5.65
C GLY A 243 8.37 13.36 -4.83
N ARG A 244 7.75 12.21 -5.21
CA ARG A 244 8.03 10.92 -4.57
C ARG A 244 9.48 10.54 -4.73
N GLY A 245 10.10 10.18 -3.62
CA GLY A 245 11.49 9.78 -3.59
C GLY A 245 11.81 8.88 -2.41
N ALA A 246 12.99 8.29 -2.44
CA ALA A 246 13.51 7.44 -1.40
C ALA A 246 15.02 7.53 -1.28
N ILE A 247 15.53 7.34 -0.05
CA ILE A 247 16.97 7.26 0.21
C ILE A 247 17.47 5.87 -0.18
N ILE A 248 18.65 5.83 -0.78
CA ILE A 248 19.38 4.59 -1.01
C ILE A 248 20.22 4.25 0.22
N SER A 249 20.01 3.06 0.79
CA SER A 249 20.85 2.58 1.89
C SER A 249 22.07 1.80 1.38
N LEU A 250 21.85 0.76 0.59
CA LEU A 250 22.90 -0.14 0.09
C LEU A 250 22.64 -0.47 -1.38
N PRO A 251 23.12 0.34 -2.32
CA PRO A 251 22.98 0.03 -3.74
C PRO A 251 23.88 -1.16 -4.12
N PRO A 252 23.45 -2.01 -5.07
CA PRO A 252 24.35 -2.97 -5.71
C PRO A 252 25.58 -2.27 -6.30
N LYS A 253 26.71 -2.99 -6.36
CA LYS A 253 27.95 -2.44 -6.92
C LYS A 253 27.70 -1.92 -8.34
N ASP A 254 28.15 -0.70 -8.59
CA ASP A 254 28.07 0.00 -9.88
C ASP A 254 26.64 0.16 -10.44
N CYS A 255 25.63 0.14 -9.55
CA CYS A 255 24.25 0.38 -9.93
C CYS A 255 24.09 1.81 -10.47
N ILE A 256 23.44 1.95 -11.62
CA ILE A 256 23.08 3.22 -12.26
C ILE A 256 21.57 3.37 -12.37
N HIS A 257 21.08 4.53 -12.82
CA HIS A 257 19.64 4.81 -12.85
C HIS A 257 19.14 5.32 -14.21
N GLN A 258 17.85 5.18 -14.42
CA GLN A 258 17.13 5.60 -15.63
C GLN A 258 17.01 7.11 -15.72
N ASN A 259 16.93 7.65 -16.95
CA ASN A 259 16.80 9.09 -17.23
C ASN A 259 15.55 9.76 -16.64
N HIS A 260 14.49 8.99 -16.33
CA HIS A 260 13.29 9.48 -15.64
C HIS A 260 13.37 9.38 -14.10
N ILE A 261 14.58 9.17 -13.59
CA ILE A 261 14.92 9.25 -12.17
C ILE A 261 15.97 10.33 -11.99
N PHE A 262 15.73 11.23 -11.07
CA PHE A 262 16.74 12.17 -10.59
C PHE A 262 17.48 11.57 -9.41
N ARG A 263 18.81 11.55 -9.47
CA ARG A 263 19.66 11.32 -8.31
C ARG A 263 19.96 12.68 -7.69
N VAL A 264 19.62 12.86 -6.44
CA VAL A 264 19.94 14.02 -5.62
C VAL A 264 20.99 13.58 -4.60
N ARG A 265 22.22 14.05 -4.78
CA ARG A 265 23.33 13.84 -3.84
C ARG A 265 23.55 15.12 -3.07
N LEU A 266 23.28 15.10 -1.79
CA LEU A 266 23.27 16.28 -0.96
C LEU A 266 24.66 16.64 -0.45
N ASP A 267 24.90 17.93 -0.22
CA ASP A 267 26.01 18.40 0.57
C ASP A 267 25.68 18.20 2.07
N GLU A 268 26.15 17.10 2.63
CA GLU A 268 25.84 16.71 4.00
C GLU A 268 26.39 17.65 5.07
N THR A 269 27.25 18.60 4.70
CA THR A 269 27.67 19.67 5.61
C THR A 269 26.56 20.68 5.87
N GLN A 270 25.55 20.75 4.99
CA GLN A 270 24.42 21.67 5.06
C GLN A 270 23.08 20.98 5.28
N ILE A 271 22.86 19.83 4.63
CA ILE A 271 21.56 19.16 4.65
C ILE A 271 21.71 17.63 4.68
N LEU A 272 21.10 16.99 5.67
CA LEU A 272 21.15 15.54 5.82
C LEU A 272 20.14 14.82 4.92
N PRO A 273 20.51 13.70 4.26
CA PRO A 273 19.64 12.95 3.34
C PRO A 273 18.31 12.52 3.97
N ARG A 274 18.34 12.07 5.21
CA ARG A 274 17.11 11.64 5.92
C ARG A 274 16.16 12.81 6.24
N TYR A 275 16.71 13.97 6.58
CA TYR A 275 15.91 15.19 6.74
C TYR A 275 15.31 15.60 5.38
N PHE A 276 16.12 15.65 4.32
CA PHE A 276 15.65 16.06 2.99
C PHE A 276 14.57 15.11 2.44
N ALA A 277 14.72 13.80 2.60
CA ALA A 277 13.69 12.84 2.19
C ALA A 277 12.35 13.07 2.91
N ALA A 278 12.39 13.44 4.18
CA ALA A 278 11.18 13.83 4.92
C ALA A 278 10.64 15.18 4.45
N TYR A 279 11.51 16.16 4.15
CA TYR A 279 11.13 17.45 3.59
C TYR A 279 10.37 17.31 2.26
N LEU A 280 10.76 16.38 1.39
CA LEU A 280 10.05 16.11 0.14
C LEU A 280 8.58 15.70 0.38
N GLN A 281 8.26 15.14 1.53
CA GLN A 281 6.89 14.76 1.90
C GLN A 281 6.12 15.89 2.61
N SER A 282 6.78 17.02 2.88
CA SER A 282 6.19 18.19 3.55
C SER A 282 5.10 18.86 2.69
N SER A 283 4.23 19.60 3.35
CA SER A 283 3.20 20.41 2.70
C SER A 283 3.81 21.45 1.74
N GLN A 284 4.96 22.01 2.08
CA GLN A 284 5.65 23.03 1.31
C GLN A 284 6.23 22.47 0.01
N ALA A 285 6.97 21.36 0.09
CA ALA A 285 7.55 20.70 -1.08
C ALA A 285 6.45 20.19 -2.04
N LYS A 286 5.41 19.56 -1.51
CA LYS A 286 4.26 19.10 -2.31
C LYS A 286 3.54 20.25 -3.01
N THR A 287 3.30 21.35 -2.31
CA THR A 287 2.68 22.54 -2.90
C THR A 287 3.54 23.12 -4.03
N TYR A 288 4.87 23.16 -3.84
CA TYR A 288 5.77 23.61 -4.88
C TYR A 288 5.70 22.71 -6.13
N PHE A 289 5.80 21.40 -5.97
CA PHE A 289 5.74 20.47 -7.09
C PHE A 289 4.40 20.53 -7.82
N LEU A 290 3.26 20.61 -7.13
CA LEU A 290 1.94 20.73 -7.76
C LEU A 290 1.80 22.02 -8.58
N ARG A 291 2.40 23.14 -8.14
CA ARG A 291 2.40 24.41 -8.88
C ARG A 291 3.37 24.43 -10.05
N ALA A 292 4.54 23.84 -9.87
CA ALA A 292 5.60 23.81 -10.86
C ALA A 292 5.36 22.78 -11.97
N ALA A 293 4.69 21.67 -11.65
CA ALA A 293 4.52 20.54 -12.56
C ALA A 293 3.75 20.90 -13.83
N LYS A 294 4.20 20.34 -14.94
CA LYS A 294 3.40 20.29 -16.18
C LYS A 294 2.35 19.19 -16.01
N GLN A 295 1.09 19.58 -16.03
CA GLN A 295 -0.04 18.66 -15.91
C GLN A 295 -0.64 18.39 -17.29
N THR A 296 -0.86 17.11 -17.59
CA THR A 296 -1.68 16.61 -18.69
C THR A 296 -2.76 15.71 -18.10
N THR A 297 -3.70 15.23 -18.92
CA THR A 297 -4.82 14.41 -18.44
C THR A 297 -4.29 13.16 -17.68
N GLY A 298 -4.32 13.21 -16.35
CA GLY A 298 -3.95 12.09 -15.46
C GLY A 298 -2.46 11.93 -15.15
N ILE A 299 -1.55 12.72 -15.75
CA ILE A 299 -0.11 12.63 -15.48
C ILE A 299 0.43 14.03 -15.16
N ALA A 300 1.19 14.13 -14.10
CA ALA A 300 1.97 15.30 -13.76
C ALA A 300 3.47 14.98 -13.77
N SER A 301 4.30 15.90 -14.28
CA SER A 301 5.74 15.72 -14.33
C SER A 301 6.49 16.99 -13.97
N ILE A 302 7.64 16.82 -13.36
CA ILE A 302 8.62 17.88 -13.08
C ILE A 302 9.87 17.64 -13.93
N ASN A 303 10.49 18.71 -14.38
CA ASN A 303 11.78 18.63 -15.10
C ASN A 303 12.95 18.99 -14.18
N MET A 304 14.16 18.83 -14.69
CA MET A 304 15.39 19.11 -13.96
C MET A 304 15.45 20.53 -13.42
N SER A 305 15.04 21.55 -14.21
CA SER A 305 15.09 22.94 -13.78
C SER A 305 14.10 23.22 -12.63
N GLN A 306 12.92 22.58 -12.67
CA GLN A 306 11.95 22.68 -11.60
C GLN A 306 12.45 22.00 -10.32
N LEU A 307 13.10 20.83 -10.43
CA LEU A 307 13.70 20.17 -9.28
C LEU A 307 14.86 21.00 -8.69
N ARG A 308 15.75 21.52 -9.52
CA ARG A 308 16.87 22.40 -9.10
C ARG A 308 16.37 23.65 -8.37
N GLY A 309 15.28 24.21 -8.84
CA GLY A 309 14.64 25.39 -8.24
C GLY A 309 13.80 25.13 -7.00
N LEU A 310 13.73 23.90 -6.47
CA LEU A 310 12.95 23.60 -5.25
C LEU A 310 13.44 24.47 -4.10
N PRO A 311 12.58 25.34 -3.52
CA PRO A 311 12.93 26.11 -2.32
C PRO A 311 13.05 25.14 -1.13
N THR A 312 14.25 24.86 -0.73
CA THR A 312 14.55 23.88 0.34
C THR A 312 14.86 24.61 1.64
N ILE A 313 14.16 24.25 2.70
CA ILE A 313 14.41 24.74 4.04
C ILE A 313 15.63 24.03 4.60
N VAL A 314 16.58 24.82 5.14
CA VAL A 314 17.84 24.31 5.74
C VAL A 314 17.89 24.75 7.22
N PRO A 315 17.32 23.93 8.13
CA PRO A 315 17.46 24.20 9.57
C PRO A 315 18.90 23.92 10.05
N PRO A 316 19.26 24.35 11.27
CA PRO A 316 20.55 23.98 11.88
C PRO A 316 20.79 22.47 11.84
N ILE A 317 22.03 22.08 11.51
CA ILE A 317 22.40 20.67 11.29
C ILE A 317 22.12 19.79 12.51
N GLU A 318 22.22 20.35 13.72
CA GLU A 318 21.94 19.66 14.98
C GLU A 318 20.46 19.25 15.10
N LEU A 319 19.54 20.08 14.58
CA LEU A 319 18.11 19.76 14.56
C LEU A 319 17.82 18.68 13.51
N GLN A 320 18.45 18.75 12.33
CA GLN A 320 18.34 17.72 11.31
C GLN A 320 18.88 16.38 11.83
N LEU A 321 20.01 16.39 12.55
CA LEU A 321 20.59 15.19 13.16
C LEU A 321 19.65 14.60 14.23
N LYS A 322 19.08 15.45 15.08
CA LYS A 322 18.11 15.03 16.10
C LYS A 322 16.89 14.34 15.48
N TYR A 323 16.37 14.90 14.39
CA TYR A 323 15.28 14.29 13.63
C TYR A 323 15.70 12.98 12.99
N SER A 324 16.88 12.94 12.36
CA SER A 324 17.41 11.75 11.68
C SER A 324 17.58 10.58 12.64
N LEU A 325 18.14 10.81 13.80
CA LEU A 325 18.29 9.79 14.86
C LEU A 325 16.93 9.29 15.37
N PHE A 326 15.98 10.19 15.57
CA PHE A 326 14.62 9.82 15.96
C PHE A 326 13.95 8.94 14.89
N SER A 327 14.00 9.37 13.63
CA SER A 327 13.43 8.63 12.50
C SER A 327 14.07 7.24 12.36
N GLU A 328 15.38 7.13 12.54
CA GLU A 328 16.10 5.85 12.51
C GLU A 328 15.66 4.89 13.63
N GLN A 329 15.43 5.39 14.84
CA GLN A 329 14.89 4.57 15.94
C GLN A 329 13.49 4.05 15.65
N VAL A 330 12.64 4.90 15.05
CA VAL A 330 11.29 4.49 14.64
C VAL A 330 11.38 3.43 13.53
N ASP A 331 12.27 3.60 12.53
CA ASP A 331 12.47 2.60 11.47
C ASP A 331 12.94 1.26 12.03
N LYS A 332 13.86 1.25 13.00
CA LYS A 332 14.25 0.01 13.72
C LYS A 332 13.06 -0.66 14.41
N SER A 333 12.18 0.13 15.03
CA SER A 333 10.94 -0.38 15.62
C SER A 333 9.99 -0.96 14.57
N LYS A 334 9.87 -0.31 13.38
CA LYS A 334 9.06 -0.81 12.26
C LYS A 334 9.54 -2.18 11.78
N VAL A 335 10.84 -2.42 11.69
CA VAL A 335 11.41 -3.73 11.31
C VAL A 335 10.95 -4.83 12.28
N VAL A 336 10.96 -4.55 13.58
CA VAL A 336 10.50 -5.52 14.59
C VAL A 336 8.99 -5.79 14.47
N VAL A 337 8.20 -4.74 14.26
CA VAL A 337 6.74 -4.87 14.08
C VAL A 337 6.41 -5.63 12.79
N GLN A 338 7.14 -5.35 11.69
CA GLN A 338 6.95 -6.05 10.42
C GLN A 338 7.22 -7.55 10.56
N LYS A 339 8.32 -7.92 11.21
CA LYS A 339 8.63 -9.33 11.47
C LYS A 339 7.51 -10.02 12.29
N ALA A 340 7.01 -9.35 13.33
CA ALA A 340 5.92 -9.88 14.13
C ALA A 340 4.59 -9.97 13.35
N LEU A 341 4.36 -9.06 12.38
CA LEU A 341 3.22 -9.11 11.47
C LEU A 341 3.32 -10.32 10.54
N ASP A 342 4.49 -10.55 9.94
CA ASP A 342 4.73 -11.67 9.03
C ASP A 342 4.54 -13.02 9.77
N GLU A 343 5.08 -13.15 10.98
CA GLU A 343 4.90 -14.34 11.84
C GLU A 343 3.41 -14.55 12.20
N ALA A 344 2.68 -13.47 12.51
CA ALA A 344 1.25 -13.55 12.82
C ALA A 344 0.42 -13.93 11.58
N GLN A 345 0.80 -13.46 10.38
CA GLN A 345 0.15 -13.85 9.13
C GLN A 345 0.35 -15.33 8.84
N ILE A 346 1.58 -15.82 8.94
CA ILE A 346 1.90 -17.26 8.76
C ILE A 346 1.09 -18.12 9.74
N LEU A 347 0.98 -17.69 11.00
CA LEU A 347 0.18 -18.40 12.00
C LEU A 347 -1.31 -18.42 11.62
N PHE A 348 -1.86 -17.29 11.22
CA PHE A 348 -3.27 -17.19 10.82
C PHE A 348 -3.56 -18.10 9.62
N ASP A 349 -2.74 -18.05 8.57
CA ASP A 349 -2.88 -18.87 7.36
C ASP A 349 -2.76 -20.36 7.68
N SER A 350 -1.82 -20.75 8.54
CA SER A 350 -1.67 -22.13 9.02
C SER A 350 -2.90 -22.61 9.80
N LEU A 351 -3.50 -21.74 10.63
CA LEU A 351 -4.74 -22.07 11.35
C LEU A 351 -5.93 -22.23 10.39
N MET A 352 -6.05 -21.33 9.40
CA MET A 352 -7.10 -21.43 8.37
C MET A 352 -6.96 -22.75 7.60
N GLN A 353 -5.75 -23.09 7.15
CA GLN A 353 -5.46 -24.36 6.47
C GLN A 353 -5.76 -25.57 7.35
N LYS A 354 -5.41 -25.53 8.63
CA LYS A 354 -5.66 -26.62 9.58
C LYS A 354 -7.14 -26.91 9.81
N TYR A 355 -7.97 -25.88 9.79
CA TYR A 355 -9.39 -26.02 10.16
C TYR A 355 -10.32 -26.12 8.96
N PHE A 356 -9.90 -25.65 7.78
CA PHE A 356 -10.76 -25.53 6.59
C PHE A 356 -10.09 -25.96 5.28
N GLY A 357 -8.78 -26.30 5.29
CA GLY A 357 -8.02 -26.75 4.11
C GLY A 357 -8.07 -28.25 3.85
#